data_d581673d4760b53137ebdd81fb472f9b
#
_entry.id   d581673d4760b53137ebdd81fb472f9b
#
_cell.length_a   1.000
_cell.length_b   1.000
_cell.length_c   1.000
_cell.angle_alpha   90.00
_cell.angle_beta   90.00
_cell.angle_gamma   90.00
#
_symmetry.space_group_name_H-M   'P 1'
#
loop_
_entity.id
_entity.type
_entity.pdbx_description
1 polymer ?
#
loop_
_entity_poly.entity_id
_entity_poly.type
_entity_poly.pdbx_seq_one_letter_code
_entity_poly.pdbx_strand_id
1 'polypeptide(L)'
;GDADRRRLERWLEVVEGLPLLAGYVLQDTETELGLTLGATTLRCRLDAVFRGSDGTWLIVDWKTGRRPVPVDQLSVYVHALAASRGVGTQSVRAAYVYVDLPDHPDGFVDELGGADLLTLSEIEASLAVGADAGPSPHRLDPDRDSE
;
A
#
# COMPACT_ATOMS: atom_id res chain seq x y z
N GLY A 1 -18.05 9.49 -6.39
CA GLY A 1 -19.40 9.30 -6.93
C GLY A 1 -19.97 7.94 -6.67
N ASP A 2 -21.12 7.67 -7.18
CA ASP A 2 -21.80 6.37 -6.98
C ASP A 2 -21.01 5.21 -7.57
N ALA A 3 -20.38 5.43 -8.72
CA ALA A 3 -19.58 4.39 -9.37
C ALA A 3 -18.38 4.02 -8.51
N ASP A 4 -17.74 5.01 -7.91
CA ASP A 4 -16.58 4.77 -7.06
C ASP A 4 -16.98 4.05 -5.79
N ARG A 5 -18.13 4.39 -5.23
CA ARG A 5 -18.61 3.74 -4.01
C ARG A 5 -18.96 2.28 -4.29
N ARG A 6 -19.60 2.00 -5.42
CA ARG A 6 -19.93 0.61 -5.78
C ARG A 6 -18.68 -0.22 -6.04
N ARG A 7 -17.66 0.40 -6.62
CA ARG A 7 -16.38 -0.27 -6.82
C ARG A 7 -15.74 -0.62 -5.50
N LEU A 8 -15.73 0.33 -4.56
CA LEU A 8 -15.17 0.11 -3.24
C LEU A 8 -15.93 -0.99 -2.50
N GLU A 9 -17.26 -0.96 -2.57
CA GLU A 9 -18.09 -1.98 -1.93
C GLU A 9 -17.77 -3.37 -2.49
N ARG A 10 -17.61 -3.48 -3.81
CA ARG A 10 -17.26 -4.75 -4.44
C ARG A 10 -15.89 -5.23 -4.00
N TRP A 11 -14.93 -4.30 -3.93
CA TRP A 11 -13.59 -4.64 -3.47
C TRP A 11 -13.61 -5.13 -2.02
N LEU A 12 -14.38 -4.46 -1.18
CA LEU A 12 -14.51 -4.88 0.21
C LEU A 12 -15.15 -6.25 0.33
N GLU A 13 -16.14 -6.56 -0.50
CA GLU A 13 -16.73 -7.90 -0.52
C GLU A 13 -15.71 -8.96 -0.87
N VAL A 14 -14.90 -8.70 -1.89
CA VAL A 14 -13.83 -9.64 -2.27
C VAL A 14 -12.85 -9.82 -1.13
N VAL A 15 -12.44 -8.73 -0.52
CA VAL A 15 -11.40 -8.73 0.50
C VAL A 15 -11.89 -9.39 1.78
N GLU A 16 -13.17 -9.20 2.14
CA GLU A 16 -13.73 -9.84 3.34
C GLU A 16 -13.62 -11.36 3.29
N GLY A 17 -13.62 -11.93 2.09
CA GLY A 17 -13.45 -13.36 1.92
C GLY A 17 -12.00 -13.84 1.92
N LEU A 18 -11.03 -12.92 1.97
CA LEU A 18 -9.62 -13.28 1.90
C LEU A 18 -9.08 -13.67 3.29
N PRO A 19 -8.30 -14.76 3.36
CA PRO A 19 -7.64 -15.12 4.63
C PRO A 19 -6.74 -14.02 5.16
N LEU A 20 -6.22 -13.17 4.29
CA LEU A 20 -5.39 -12.03 4.66
C LEU A 20 -6.04 -11.17 5.74
N LEU A 21 -7.36 -10.98 5.67
CA LEU A 21 -8.08 -10.09 6.58
C LEU A 21 -8.66 -10.76 7.80
N ALA A 22 -8.35 -12.04 8.02
CA ALA A 22 -8.82 -12.72 9.23
C ALA A 22 -8.30 -11.98 10.46
N GLY A 23 -9.20 -11.56 11.33
CA GLY A 23 -8.83 -10.84 12.54
C GLY A 23 -8.55 -9.36 12.35
N TYR A 24 -8.83 -8.80 11.17
CA TYR A 24 -8.64 -7.38 10.89
C TYR A 24 -9.98 -6.67 10.68
N VAL A 25 -10.02 -5.42 11.10
CA VAL A 25 -11.19 -4.56 10.94
C VAL A 25 -10.77 -3.31 10.19
N LEU A 26 -11.56 -2.89 9.23
CA LEU A 26 -11.29 -1.67 8.47
C LEU A 26 -11.30 -0.46 9.41
N GLN A 27 -10.21 0.29 9.41
CA GLN A 27 -10.04 1.46 10.27
C GLN A 27 -10.24 2.75 9.49
N ASP A 28 -9.65 2.84 8.29
CA ASP A 28 -9.66 4.04 7.49
C ASP A 28 -9.56 3.72 6.01
N THR A 29 -10.08 4.62 5.18
CA THR A 29 -9.90 4.56 3.73
C THR A 29 -9.32 5.88 3.24
N GLU A 30 -8.58 5.81 2.12
CA GLU A 30 -8.02 7.01 1.48
C GLU A 30 -7.23 7.88 2.44
N THR A 31 -6.41 7.23 3.25
CA THR A 31 -5.60 7.92 4.26
C THR A 31 -4.39 8.58 3.62
N GLU A 32 -4.23 9.88 3.83
CA GLU A 32 -3.06 10.59 3.33
C GLU A 32 -2.02 10.73 4.42
N LEU A 33 -0.78 10.35 4.10
CA LEU A 33 0.35 10.43 5.02
C LEU A 33 1.56 11.00 4.29
N GLY A 34 2.51 11.50 5.08
CA GLY A 34 3.80 11.94 4.55
C GLY A 34 4.92 11.12 5.13
N LEU A 35 5.91 10.77 4.32
CA LEU A 35 7.14 10.15 4.77
C LEU A 35 8.28 11.12 4.49
N THR A 36 8.90 11.63 5.53
CA THR A 36 10.00 12.60 5.39
C THR A 36 11.33 11.87 5.42
N LEU A 37 12.13 12.10 4.38
CA LEU A 37 13.46 11.53 4.23
C LEU A 37 14.43 12.68 3.96
N GLY A 38 15.15 13.09 4.98
CA GLY A 38 16.02 14.26 4.86
C GLY A 38 15.20 15.50 4.56
N ALA A 39 15.48 16.14 3.43
CA ALA A 39 14.77 17.35 3.00
C ALA A 39 13.56 17.04 2.11
N THR A 40 13.30 15.77 1.81
CA THR A 40 12.24 15.37 0.90
C THR A 40 11.09 14.74 1.68
N THR A 41 9.87 15.12 1.34
CA THR A 41 8.66 14.47 1.88
C THR A 41 7.92 13.79 0.76
N LEU A 42 7.74 12.47 0.90
CA LEU A 42 6.93 11.69 -0.02
C LEU A 42 5.49 11.68 0.50
N ARG A 43 4.56 12.01 -0.37
CA ARG A 43 3.15 11.98 -0.02
C ARG A 43 2.58 10.62 -0.42
N CYS A 44 1.88 10.01 0.53
CA CYS A 44 1.30 8.69 0.36
C CYS A 44 -0.21 8.77 0.50
N ARG A 45 -0.91 8.00 -0.30
CA ARG A 45 -2.35 7.83 -0.15
C ARG A 45 -2.63 6.34 -0.07
N LEU A 46 -3.03 5.90 1.10
CA LEU A 46 -3.30 4.50 1.37
C LEU A 46 -4.78 4.23 1.12
N ASP A 47 -5.08 3.26 0.26
CA ASP A 47 -6.47 2.97 -0.10
C ASP A 47 -7.27 2.49 1.08
N ALA A 48 -6.72 1.56 1.86
CA ALA A 48 -7.40 1.03 3.05
C ALA A 48 -6.40 0.66 4.12
N VAL A 49 -6.74 0.95 5.36
CA VAL A 49 -5.93 0.63 6.52
C VAL A 49 -6.79 -0.18 7.48
N PHE A 50 -6.32 -1.35 7.84
CA PHE A 50 -7.01 -2.26 8.75
C PHE A 50 -6.24 -2.39 10.06
N ARG A 51 -6.99 -2.64 11.13
CA ARG A 51 -6.43 -2.86 12.46
C ARG A 51 -6.69 -4.29 12.89
N GLY A 52 -5.63 -4.99 13.28
CA GLY A 52 -5.75 -6.35 13.75
C GLY A 52 -6.07 -6.42 15.23
N SER A 53 -6.72 -7.51 15.64
CA SER A 53 -7.03 -7.76 17.06
C SER A 53 -5.76 -7.95 17.89
N ASP A 54 -4.65 -8.31 17.22
CA ASP A 54 -3.34 -8.48 17.86
C ASP A 54 -2.53 -7.17 17.94
N GLY A 55 -3.11 -6.07 17.49
CA GLY A 55 -2.44 -4.77 17.52
C GLY A 55 -1.63 -4.46 16.27
N THR A 56 -1.58 -5.35 15.29
CA THR A 56 -0.90 -5.08 14.03
C THR A 56 -1.78 -4.26 13.11
N TRP A 57 -1.15 -3.69 12.08
CA TRP A 57 -1.82 -2.90 11.05
C TRP A 57 -1.64 -3.60 9.71
N LEU A 58 -2.62 -3.42 8.82
CA LEU A 58 -2.53 -3.96 7.47
C LEU A 58 -2.96 -2.88 6.49
N ILE A 59 -2.07 -2.59 5.54
CA ILE A 59 -2.36 -1.68 4.44
C ILE A 59 -2.76 -2.52 3.24
N VAL A 60 -3.88 -2.20 2.63
CA VAL A 60 -4.30 -2.84 1.38
C VAL A 60 -4.39 -1.78 0.31
N ASP A 61 -3.69 -2.04 -0.79
CA ASP A 61 -3.72 -1.18 -1.97
C ASP A 61 -4.40 -1.96 -3.10
N TRP A 62 -5.51 -1.41 -3.59
CA TRP A 62 -6.30 -2.06 -4.63
C TRP A 62 -5.65 -1.88 -5.98
N LYS A 63 -5.58 -2.94 -6.77
CA LYS A 63 -5.05 -2.90 -8.12
C LYS A 63 -6.03 -3.54 -9.08
N THR A 64 -6.17 -2.92 -10.25
CA THR A 64 -7.03 -3.43 -11.31
C THR A 64 -6.25 -3.89 -12.54
N GLY A 65 -4.95 -3.63 -12.57
CA GLY A 65 -4.11 -4.01 -13.70
C GLY A 65 -3.69 -5.47 -13.66
N ARG A 66 -3.15 -5.94 -14.78
CA ARG A 66 -2.69 -7.33 -14.90
C ARG A 66 -1.26 -7.52 -14.43
N ARG A 67 -0.48 -6.45 -14.37
CA ARG A 67 0.93 -6.55 -14.04
C ARG A 67 1.16 -6.29 -12.58
N PRO A 68 1.98 -7.10 -11.93
CA PRO A 68 2.41 -6.74 -10.58
C PRO A 68 3.18 -5.43 -10.66
N VAL A 69 2.94 -4.56 -9.70
CA VAL A 69 3.69 -3.31 -9.57
C VAL A 69 4.86 -3.55 -8.63
N PRO A 70 5.90 -2.70 -8.69
CA PRO A 70 7.02 -2.83 -7.77
C PRO A 70 6.58 -2.70 -6.32
N VAL A 71 7.17 -3.50 -5.45
CA VAL A 71 6.84 -3.48 -4.02
C VAL A 71 7.40 -2.25 -3.29
N ASP A 72 8.21 -1.43 -3.96
CA ASP A 72 8.76 -0.20 -3.38
C ASP A 72 7.69 0.69 -2.79
N GLN A 73 6.57 0.82 -3.50
CA GLN A 73 5.46 1.66 -3.04
C GLN A 73 4.94 1.17 -1.70
N LEU A 74 4.79 -0.13 -1.54
CA LEU A 74 4.32 -0.70 -0.28
C LEU A 74 5.33 -0.46 0.83
N SER A 75 6.64 -0.51 0.54
CA SER A 75 7.67 -0.19 1.52
C SER A 75 7.52 1.23 2.04
N VAL A 76 7.29 2.18 1.14
CA VAL A 76 7.07 3.58 1.52
C VAL A 76 5.85 3.69 2.43
N TYR A 77 4.76 3.01 2.08
CA TYR A 77 3.53 3.03 2.86
C TYR A 77 3.73 2.46 4.26
N VAL A 78 4.47 1.35 4.36
CA VAL A 78 4.75 0.72 5.65
C VAL A 78 5.47 1.69 6.58
N HIS A 79 6.53 2.34 6.07
CA HIS A 79 7.28 3.29 6.88
C HIS A 79 6.44 4.50 7.26
N ALA A 80 5.63 5.00 6.34
CA ALA A 80 4.77 6.16 6.60
C ALA A 80 3.74 5.85 7.70
N LEU A 81 3.10 4.69 7.60
CA LEU A 81 2.08 4.32 8.60
C LEU A 81 2.72 4.02 9.95
N ALA A 82 3.85 3.31 9.96
CA ALA A 82 4.55 2.99 11.19
C ALA A 82 4.92 4.26 11.93
N ALA A 83 5.49 5.24 11.23
CA ALA A 83 5.85 6.52 11.84
C ALA A 83 4.61 7.27 12.35
N SER A 84 3.54 7.26 11.57
CA SER A 84 2.30 7.93 11.93
C SER A 84 1.65 7.34 13.19
N ARG A 85 1.76 6.03 13.36
CA ARG A 85 1.14 5.32 14.50
C ARG A 85 2.09 5.11 15.66
N GLY A 86 3.35 5.49 15.50
CA GLY A 86 4.34 5.33 16.55
C GLY A 86 4.69 3.87 16.86
N VAL A 87 4.69 3.03 15.82
CA VAL A 87 5.01 1.60 15.96
C VAL A 87 6.17 1.23 15.06
N GLY A 88 6.76 0.06 15.29
CA GLY A 88 7.81 -0.46 14.42
C GLY A 88 7.21 -1.02 13.13
N THR A 89 8.04 -1.11 12.09
CA THR A 89 7.58 -1.61 10.80
C THR A 89 7.13 -3.07 10.88
N GLN A 90 7.67 -3.84 11.84
CA GLN A 90 7.25 -5.22 12.02
C GLN A 90 5.80 -5.36 12.46
N SER A 91 5.19 -4.27 12.92
CA SER A 91 3.77 -4.24 13.30
C SER A 91 2.86 -3.82 12.16
N VAL A 92 3.43 -3.60 10.96
CA VAL A 92 2.66 -3.13 9.79
C VAL A 92 2.87 -4.09 8.64
N ARG A 93 1.77 -4.65 8.16
CA ARG A 93 1.75 -5.49 6.96
C ARG A 93 1.21 -4.67 5.81
N ALA A 94 1.56 -5.04 4.59
CA ALA A 94 1.05 -4.35 3.40
C ALA A 94 0.91 -5.35 2.25
N ALA A 95 -0.12 -5.15 1.45
CA ALA A 95 -0.38 -6.03 0.32
C ALA A 95 -1.06 -5.27 -0.80
N TYR A 96 -0.74 -5.66 -2.03
CA TYR A 96 -1.57 -5.35 -3.18
C TYR A 96 -2.67 -6.40 -3.27
N VAL A 97 -3.89 -5.98 -3.53
CA VAL A 97 -5.00 -6.90 -3.77
C VAL A 97 -5.57 -6.59 -5.15
N TYR A 98 -5.47 -7.57 -6.03
CA TYR A 98 -5.97 -7.47 -7.40
C TYR A 98 -7.37 -8.05 -7.43
N VAL A 99 -8.34 -7.25 -7.87
CA VAL A 99 -9.76 -7.62 -7.79
C VAL A 99 -10.38 -7.98 -9.14
N ASP A 100 -9.71 -7.64 -10.22
CA ASP A 100 -10.27 -7.81 -11.57
C ASP A 100 -9.44 -8.74 -12.46
N LEU A 101 -8.68 -9.65 -11.89
CA LEU A 101 -7.90 -10.60 -12.67
C LEU A 101 -8.80 -11.77 -13.10
N PRO A 102 -8.86 -12.07 -14.41
CA PRO A 102 -9.73 -13.15 -14.90
C PRO A 102 -9.43 -14.52 -14.29
N ASP A 103 -8.15 -14.80 -14.01
CA ASP A 103 -7.73 -16.08 -13.46
C ASP A 103 -7.92 -16.17 -11.95
N HIS A 104 -8.28 -15.07 -11.30
CA HIS A 104 -8.43 -14.99 -9.86
C HIS A 104 -9.73 -14.26 -9.51
N PRO A 105 -10.89 -14.91 -9.74
CA PRO A 105 -12.18 -14.24 -9.51
C PRO A 105 -12.41 -13.86 -8.06
N ASP A 106 -11.76 -14.56 -7.12
CA ASP A 106 -11.86 -14.27 -5.69
C ASP A 106 -10.77 -13.32 -5.21
N GLY A 107 -10.02 -12.73 -6.14
CA GLY A 107 -8.96 -11.81 -5.82
C GLY A 107 -7.59 -12.48 -5.75
N PHE A 108 -6.56 -11.70 -5.97
CA PHE A 108 -5.17 -12.15 -5.87
C PHE A 108 -4.42 -11.22 -4.93
N VAL A 109 -3.72 -11.79 -3.96
CA VAL A 109 -2.99 -11.05 -2.94
C VAL A 109 -1.49 -11.15 -3.22
N ASP A 110 -0.83 -9.98 -3.25
CA ASP A 110 0.62 -9.91 -3.34
C ASP A 110 1.11 -9.15 -2.11
N GLU A 111 1.41 -9.90 -1.06
CA GLU A 111 1.82 -9.31 0.22
C GLU A 111 3.32 -9.04 0.22
N LEU A 112 3.69 -7.87 0.75
CA LEU A 112 5.10 -7.51 0.92
C LEU A 112 5.70 -8.39 2.02
N GLY A 113 6.70 -9.21 1.66
CA GLY A 113 7.43 -10.00 2.63
C GLY A 113 8.36 -9.13 3.45
N GLY A 114 8.59 -9.53 4.72
CA GLY A 114 9.47 -8.75 5.59
C GLY A 114 10.89 -8.61 5.04
N ALA A 115 11.36 -9.62 4.32
CA ALA A 115 12.70 -9.58 3.71
C ALA A 115 12.77 -8.61 2.53
N ASP A 116 11.63 -8.26 1.94
CA ASP A 116 11.57 -7.37 0.78
C ASP A 116 11.30 -5.92 1.16
N LEU A 117 11.04 -5.66 2.43
CA LEU A 117 10.81 -4.30 2.91
C LEU A 117 12.08 -3.49 2.77
N LEU A 118 12.01 -2.40 2.02
CA LEU A 118 13.15 -1.50 1.88
C LEU A 118 13.36 -0.71 3.17
N THR A 119 14.62 -0.44 3.48
CA THR A 119 14.95 0.47 4.59
C THR A 119 14.75 1.91 4.14
N LEU A 120 14.68 2.82 5.11
CA LEU A 120 14.60 4.25 4.79
C LEU A 120 15.79 4.70 3.95
N SER A 121 16.97 4.18 4.25
CA SER A 121 18.19 4.51 3.47
C SER A 121 18.07 4.02 2.04
N GLU A 122 17.52 2.84 1.83
CA GLU A 122 17.34 2.30 0.48
C GLU A 122 16.32 3.11 -0.31
N ILE A 123 15.24 3.54 0.34
CA ILE A 123 14.23 4.39 -0.31
C ILE A 123 14.87 5.72 -0.69
N GLU A 124 15.62 6.31 0.22
CA GLU A 124 16.29 7.60 -0.02
C GLU A 124 17.28 7.49 -1.18
N ALA A 125 18.06 6.41 -1.23
CA ALA A 125 19.00 6.17 -2.31
C ALA A 125 18.27 6.02 -3.65
N SER A 126 17.12 5.37 -3.66
CA SER A 126 16.30 5.21 -4.86
C SER A 126 15.84 6.56 -5.39
N LEU A 127 15.47 7.48 -4.50
CA LEU A 127 15.07 8.82 -4.90
C LEU A 127 16.24 9.61 -5.50
N ALA A 128 17.44 9.46 -4.92
CA ALA A 128 18.63 10.14 -5.42
C ALA A 128 18.97 9.67 -6.84
N VAL A 129 18.89 8.36 -7.08
CA VAL A 129 19.12 7.79 -8.42
C VAL A 129 18.07 8.32 -9.39
N GLY A 130 16.82 8.37 -8.97
CA GLY A 130 15.75 8.91 -9.80
C GLY A 130 15.99 10.37 -10.17
N ALA A 131 16.48 11.17 -9.22
CA ALA A 131 16.79 12.57 -9.46
C ALA A 131 17.94 12.72 -10.46
N ASP A 132 18.98 11.88 -10.34
CA ASP A 132 20.12 11.91 -11.25
C ASP A 132 19.74 11.46 -12.65
N ALA A 133 18.82 10.56 -12.76
CA ALA A 133 18.34 10.04 -14.05
C ALA A 133 17.35 10.98 -14.72
N GLY A 134 17.01 12.09 -14.06
CA GLY A 134 16.00 13.01 -14.52
C GLY A 134 14.68 12.79 -13.79
N PRO A 135 13.79 13.77 -13.84
CA PRO A 135 12.55 13.69 -13.07
C PRO A 135 11.68 12.54 -13.55
N SER A 136 11.38 11.65 -12.64
CA SER A 136 10.39 10.59 -12.85
C SER A 136 9.60 10.43 -11.57
N PRO A 137 8.91 11.51 -11.14
CA PRO A 137 8.24 11.49 -9.85
C PRO A 137 7.10 10.49 -9.78
N HIS A 138 6.69 10.00 -10.93
CA HIS A 138 5.52 9.12 -11.02
C HIS A 138 5.76 7.72 -10.47
N ARG A 139 7.00 7.33 -10.28
CA ARG A 139 7.33 6.00 -9.79
C ARG A 139 6.77 5.75 -8.39
N LEU A 140 6.71 6.80 -7.59
CA LEU A 140 6.23 6.71 -6.22
C LEU A 140 4.95 7.50 -6.00
N ASP A 141 4.25 7.83 -7.08
CA ASP A 141 2.96 8.52 -6.99
C ASP A 141 1.86 7.47 -6.87
N PRO A 142 1.25 7.32 -5.69
CA PRO A 142 0.24 6.30 -5.48
C PRO A 142 -1.01 6.51 -6.34
N ASP A 143 -1.30 7.75 -6.70
CA ASP A 143 -2.52 8.03 -7.48
C ASP A 143 -2.43 7.46 -8.89
N ARG A 144 -1.24 7.38 -9.44
CA ARG A 144 -1.07 6.84 -10.79
C ARG A 144 -1.17 5.32 -10.81
N ASP A 145 -0.73 4.68 -9.75
CA ASP A 145 -0.72 3.23 -9.67
C ASP A 145 -2.07 2.67 -9.25
N SER A 146 -2.92 3.49 -8.68
CA SER A 146 -4.24 3.07 -8.21
C SER A 146 -5.28 2.99 -9.33
N GLU A 147 -4.91 3.45 -10.49
CA GLU A 147 -5.77 3.37 -11.66
C GLU A 147 -5.76 1.94 -12.24
#